data_4ce43de67ea02e12bd116488b138c9ca
#
_entry.id   4ce43de67ea02e12bd116488b138c9ca
#
_cell.length_a   1.000
_cell.length_b   1.000
_cell.length_c   1.000
_cell.angle_alpha   90.00
_cell.angle_beta   90.00
_cell.angle_gamma   90.00
#
_symmetry.space_group_name_H-M   'P 1'
#
loop_
_entity.id
_entity.type
_entity.pdbx_description
1 polymer ?
#
loop_
_entity_poly.entity_id
_entity_poly.type
_entity_poly.pdbx_seq_one_letter_code
_entity_poly.pdbx_strand_id
1 'polypeptide(L)'
;MLVSIANTFGRIFWGAVSDKIGRYPTVIAMFGAVAGGLALTALFKGEGSILAILGVMLVALSFGGFLGSFPGITAENWGVANVGTNYGWMFTAYGVAAIAGPQLGARLAQSNNGDYSMAFYIVIGMALLGIVLQLFYISKSKKA
;
A
#
# COMPACT_ATOMS: atom_id res chain seq x y z
N MET A 1 -7.40 16.61 6.02
CA MET A 1 -8.71 16.44 5.38
C MET A 1 -8.63 15.75 4.02
N LEU A 2 -7.89 16.25 3.02
CA LEU A 2 -7.77 15.61 1.69
C LEU A 2 -7.28 14.16 1.73
N VAL A 3 -6.26 13.85 2.53
CA VAL A 3 -5.70 12.49 2.71
C VAL A 3 -6.76 11.51 3.23
N SER A 4 -7.58 11.93 4.19
CA SER A 4 -8.65 11.08 4.76
C SER A 4 -9.75 10.82 3.72
N ILE A 5 -10.10 11.82 2.92
CA ILE A 5 -11.06 11.69 1.82
C ILE A 5 -10.52 10.71 0.77
N ALA A 6 -9.26 10.87 0.35
CA ALA A 6 -8.61 9.97 -0.59
C ALA A 6 -8.57 8.53 -0.08
N ASN A 7 -8.28 8.33 1.21
CA ASN A 7 -8.28 7.01 1.84
C ASN A 7 -9.68 6.36 1.82
N THR A 8 -10.71 7.12 2.20
CA THR A 8 -12.10 6.61 2.20
C THR A 8 -12.57 6.28 0.80
N PHE A 9 -12.32 7.17 -0.17
CA PHE A 9 -12.64 6.94 -1.56
C PHE A 9 -11.87 5.76 -2.15
N GLY A 10 -10.63 5.56 -1.72
CA GLY A 10 -9.78 4.45 -2.13
C GLY A 10 -10.40 3.08 -1.88
N ARG A 11 -11.15 2.90 -0.79
CA ARG A 11 -11.84 1.64 -0.49
C ARG A 11 -12.89 1.31 -1.54
N ILE A 12 -13.66 2.31 -1.95
CA ILE A 12 -14.72 2.15 -2.98
C ILE A 12 -14.07 1.96 -4.35
N PHE A 13 -13.12 2.82 -4.70
CA PHE A 13 -12.43 2.80 -5.99
C PHE A 13 -11.73 1.47 -6.26
N TRP A 14 -10.85 1.04 -5.33
CA TRP A 14 -10.12 -0.20 -5.48
C TRP A 14 -11.01 -1.44 -5.33
N GLY A 15 -12.10 -1.36 -4.57
CA GLY A 15 -13.12 -2.38 -4.54
C GLY A 15 -13.73 -2.60 -5.94
N ALA A 16 -14.19 -1.53 -6.59
CA ALA A 16 -14.75 -1.60 -7.94
C ALA A 16 -13.73 -2.05 -8.99
N VAL A 17 -12.45 -1.66 -8.85
CA VAL A 17 -11.36 -2.14 -9.70
C VAL A 17 -11.15 -3.65 -9.49
N SER A 18 -11.15 -4.09 -8.24
CA SER A 18 -10.97 -5.50 -7.86
C SER A 18 -12.07 -6.41 -8.44
N ASP A 19 -13.30 -5.91 -8.49
CA ASP A 19 -14.43 -6.64 -9.08
C ASP A 19 -14.29 -6.82 -10.60
N LYS A 20 -13.55 -5.91 -11.28
CA LYS A 20 -13.37 -5.96 -12.74
C LYS A 20 -12.14 -6.76 -13.17
N ILE A 21 -11.00 -6.56 -12.53
CA ILE A 21 -9.72 -7.17 -12.94
C ILE A 21 -9.25 -8.30 -12.02
N GLY A 22 -10.00 -8.55 -10.95
CA GLY A 22 -9.65 -9.56 -9.95
C GLY A 22 -8.80 -9.00 -8.80
N ARG A 23 -8.79 -9.70 -7.67
CA ARG A 23 -8.17 -9.21 -6.43
C ARG A 23 -6.64 -9.11 -6.53
N TYR A 24 -5.99 -10.12 -7.07
CA TYR A 24 -4.53 -10.17 -7.12
C TYR A 24 -3.91 -9.12 -8.06
N PRO A 25 -4.40 -8.92 -9.30
CA PRO A 25 -3.96 -7.82 -10.14
C PRO A 25 -4.19 -6.44 -9.52
N THR A 26 -5.29 -6.28 -8.78
CA THR A 26 -5.60 -5.04 -8.08
C THR A 26 -4.57 -4.74 -6.98
N VAL A 27 -4.12 -5.74 -6.23
CA VAL A 27 -3.06 -5.59 -5.23
C VAL A 27 -1.76 -5.13 -5.88
N ILE A 28 -1.40 -5.70 -7.04
CA ILE A 28 -0.22 -5.26 -7.82
C ILE A 28 -0.37 -3.79 -8.23
N ALA A 29 -1.53 -3.41 -8.74
CA ALA A 29 -1.81 -2.03 -9.15
C ALA A 29 -1.74 -1.06 -7.96
N MET A 30 -2.23 -1.45 -6.78
CA MET A 30 -2.10 -0.66 -5.55
C MET A 30 -0.65 -0.48 -5.12
N PHE A 31 0.20 -1.53 -5.16
CA PHE A 31 1.63 -1.38 -4.89
C PHE A 31 2.32 -0.47 -5.91
N GLY A 32 1.97 -0.58 -7.19
CA GLY A 32 2.45 0.32 -8.23
C GLY A 32 2.05 1.77 -7.98
N ALA A 33 0.82 2.01 -7.57
CA ALA A 33 0.32 3.34 -7.21
C ALA A 33 1.04 3.92 -5.97
N VAL A 34 1.33 3.10 -4.96
CA VAL A 34 2.15 3.51 -3.81
C VAL A 34 3.56 3.90 -4.25
N ALA A 35 4.22 3.05 -5.04
CA ALA A 35 5.58 3.33 -5.53
C ALA A 35 5.61 4.61 -6.38
N GLY A 36 4.66 4.78 -7.30
CA GLY A 36 4.54 5.99 -8.13
C GLY A 36 4.22 7.24 -7.32
N GLY A 37 3.31 7.14 -6.35
CA GLY A 37 2.96 8.25 -5.47
C GLY A 37 4.14 8.72 -4.61
N LEU A 38 4.91 7.77 -4.05
CA LEU A 38 6.12 8.11 -3.29
C LEU A 38 7.22 8.68 -4.18
N ALA A 39 7.38 8.18 -5.41
CA ALA A 39 8.33 8.73 -6.36
C ALA A 39 7.97 10.17 -6.73
N LEU A 40 6.69 10.48 -7.01
CA LEU A 40 6.23 11.85 -7.25
C LEU A 40 6.53 12.75 -6.04
N THR A 41 6.25 12.29 -4.83
CA THR A 41 6.51 13.04 -3.60
C THR A 41 8.01 13.28 -3.39
N ALA A 42 8.86 12.28 -3.69
CA ALA A 42 10.31 12.39 -3.53
C ALA A 42 10.97 13.30 -4.57
N LEU A 43 10.51 13.26 -5.81
CA LEU A 43 11.11 14.01 -6.93
C LEU A 43 10.68 15.46 -6.97
N PHE A 44 9.43 15.76 -6.59
CA PHE A 44 8.86 17.10 -6.67
C PHE A 44 8.75 17.77 -5.29
N LYS A 45 9.83 17.71 -4.51
CA LYS A 45 9.95 18.35 -3.20
C LYS A 45 10.02 19.87 -3.38
N GLY A 46 8.94 20.55 -3.11
CA GLY A 46 8.90 22.00 -3.10
C GLY A 46 7.70 22.46 -2.30
N GLU A 47 7.81 23.61 -1.64
CA GLU A 47 6.67 24.19 -0.95
C GLU A 47 5.53 24.41 -1.94
N GLY A 48 4.35 23.83 -1.67
CA GLY A 48 3.18 23.95 -2.53
C GLY A 48 3.19 23.12 -3.82
N SER A 49 4.11 22.16 -3.98
CA SER A 49 4.14 21.29 -5.16
C SER A 49 2.86 20.46 -5.29
N ILE A 50 2.06 20.77 -6.31
CA ILE A 50 0.84 20.01 -6.64
C ILE A 50 1.16 18.54 -6.91
N LEU A 51 2.29 18.25 -7.57
CA LEU A 51 2.70 16.87 -7.87
C LEU A 51 3.03 16.08 -6.61
N ALA A 52 3.67 16.70 -5.61
CA ALA A 52 3.91 16.07 -4.32
C ALA A 52 2.59 15.79 -3.58
N ILE A 53 1.64 16.72 -3.60
CA ILE A 53 0.31 16.54 -2.99
C ILE A 53 -0.43 15.39 -3.68
N LEU A 54 -0.43 15.34 -5.01
CA LEU A 54 -1.03 14.24 -5.77
C LEU A 54 -0.37 12.90 -5.45
N GLY A 55 0.95 12.88 -5.27
CA GLY A 55 1.69 11.70 -4.83
C GLY A 55 1.20 11.19 -3.48
N VAL A 56 1.08 12.06 -2.48
CA VAL A 56 0.56 11.70 -1.15
C VAL A 56 -0.90 11.22 -1.23
N MET A 57 -1.73 11.86 -2.05
CA MET A 57 -3.12 11.45 -2.23
C MET A 57 -3.21 10.06 -2.89
N LEU A 58 -2.34 9.75 -3.85
CA LEU A 58 -2.28 8.45 -4.50
C LEU A 58 -1.88 7.34 -3.51
N VAL A 59 -0.91 7.61 -2.63
CA VAL A 59 -0.54 6.71 -1.53
C VAL A 59 -1.72 6.49 -0.59
N ALA A 60 -2.41 7.56 -0.17
CA ALA A 60 -3.56 7.48 0.73
C ALA A 60 -4.73 6.68 0.11
N LEU A 61 -5.01 6.90 -1.17
CA LEU A 61 -6.01 6.17 -1.94
C LEU A 61 -5.69 4.67 -1.99
N SER A 62 -4.43 4.31 -2.23
CA SER A 62 -3.99 2.91 -2.27
C SER A 62 -4.05 2.26 -0.89
N PHE A 63 -3.68 2.99 0.17
CA PHE A 63 -3.79 2.52 1.54
C PHE A 63 -5.25 2.17 1.92
N GLY A 64 -6.22 3.01 1.53
CA GLY A 64 -7.63 2.70 1.66
C GLY A 64 -8.04 1.42 0.93
N GLY A 65 -7.50 1.23 -0.27
CA GLY A 65 -7.71 0.04 -1.09
C GLY A 65 -7.24 -1.26 -0.42
N PHE A 66 -6.05 -1.26 0.17
CA PHE A 66 -5.54 -2.41 0.92
C PHE A 66 -6.46 -2.78 2.07
N LEU A 67 -6.87 -1.81 2.89
CA LEU A 67 -7.78 -2.05 4.01
C LEU A 67 -9.15 -2.57 3.56
N GLY A 68 -9.64 -2.14 2.40
CA GLY A 68 -10.91 -2.60 1.83
C GLY A 68 -10.83 -4.00 1.20
N SER A 69 -9.70 -4.35 0.58
CA SER A 69 -9.56 -5.57 -0.21
C SER A 69 -9.10 -6.79 0.61
N PHE A 70 -8.27 -6.60 1.63
CA PHE A 70 -7.66 -7.70 2.38
C PHE A 70 -8.64 -8.62 3.10
N PRO A 71 -9.74 -8.15 3.72
CA PRO A 71 -10.72 -9.06 4.31
C PRO A 71 -11.32 -10.02 3.27
N GLY A 72 -11.62 -9.50 2.07
CA GLY A 72 -12.14 -10.32 0.97
C GLY A 72 -11.12 -11.34 0.46
N ILE A 73 -9.86 -10.93 0.29
CA ILE A 73 -8.76 -11.84 -0.10
C ILE A 73 -8.59 -12.96 0.94
N THR A 74 -8.69 -12.61 2.23
CA THR A 74 -8.62 -13.57 3.32
C THR A 74 -9.77 -14.59 3.26
N ALA A 75 -10.99 -14.11 3.01
CA ALA A 75 -12.16 -14.98 2.88
C ALA A 75 -12.05 -15.95 1.69
N GLU A 76 -11.54 -15.48 0.56
CA GLU A 76 -11.35 -16.32 -0.64
C GLU A 76 -10.29 -17.41 -0.45
N ASN A 77 -9.18 -17.10 0.24
CA ASN A 77 -8.08 -18.05 0.39
C ASN A 77 -8.28 -19.06 1.53
N TRP A 78 -8.94 -18.66 2.60
CA TRP A 78 -9.06 -19.49 3.82
C TRP A 78 -10.50 -19.74 4.26
N GLY A 79 -11.47 -19.36 3.42
CA GLY A 79 -12.90 -19.54 3.67
C GLY A 79 -13.47 -18.51 4.64
N VAL A 80 -14.80 -18.37 4.59
CA VAL A 80 -15.54 -17.37 5.40
C VAL A 80 -15.69 -17.76 6.87
N ALA A 81 -15.63 -19.06 7.19
CA ALA A 81 -15.90 -19.53 8.57
C ALA A 81 -14.91 -18.97 9.61
N ASN A 82 -13.63 -18.78 9.25
CA ASN A 82 -12.58 -18.33 10.15
C ASN A 82 -11.94 -17.00 9.69
N VAL A 83 -12.66 -16.22 8.88
CA VAL A 83 -12.17 -14.95 8.33
C VAL A 83 -11.65 -14.01 9.42
N GLY A 84 -12.37 -13.88 10.54
CA GLY A 84 -11.97 -12.99 11.63
C GLY A 84 -10.60 -13.36 12.20
N THR A 85 -10.36 -14.63 12.48
CA THR A 85 -9.08 -15.12 13.02
C THR A 85 -7.96 -14.98 11.99
N ASN A 86 -8.18 -15.41 10.75
CA ASN A 86 -7.18 -15.37 9.68
C ASN A 86 -6.81 -13.94 9.30
N TYR A 87 -7.80 -13.05 9.21
CA TYR A 87 -7.57 -11.63 8.98
C TYR A 87 -6.86 -10.97 10.16
N GLY A 88 -7.19 -11.36 11.40
CA GLY A 88 -6.49 -10.90 12.60
C GLY A 88 -4.99 -11.20 12.55
N TRP A 89 -4.62 -12.42 12.19
CA TRP A 89 -3.21 -12.79 11.98
C TRP A 89 -2.54 -11.97 10.87
N MET A 90 -3.20 -11.80 9.75
CA MET A 90 -2.68 -10.96 8.67
C MET A 90 -2.54 -9.50 9.12
N PHE A 91 -3.45 -9.00 9.95
CA PHE A 91 -3.45 -7.64 10.44
C PHE A 91 -2.34 -7.37 11.48
N THR A 92 -1.73 -8.41 12.07
CA THR A 92 -0.54 -8.25 12.92
C THR A 92 0.65 -7.67 12.15
N ALA A 93 0.80 -8.02 10.86
CA ALA A 93 1.84 -7.44 10.00
C ALA A 93 1.65 -5.92 9.84
N TYR A 94 0.40 -5.47 9.71
CA TYR A 94 0.07 -4.04 9.71
C TYR A 94 0.43 -3.39 11.05
N GLY A 95 0.12 -4.02 12.19
CA GLY A 95 0.47 -3.53 13.52
C GLY A 95 1.99 -3.33 13.68
N VAL A 96 2.79 -4.31 13.25
CA VAL A 96 4.26 -4.20 13.26
C VAL A 96 4.73 -3.04 12.36
N ALA A 97 4.18 -2.93 11.16
CA ALA A 97 4.52 -1.85 10.24
C ALA A 97 4.12 -0.47 10.77
N ALA A 98 2.99 -0.36 11.47
CA ALA A 98 2.51 0.89 12.07
C ALA A 98 3.43 1.41 13.19
N ILE A 99 4.13 0.52 13.89
CA ILE A 99 5.12 0.88 14.91
C ILE A 99 6.49 1.13 14.28
N ALA A 100 6.97 0.22 13.45
CA ALA A 100 8.31 0.28 12.88
C ALA A 100 8.46 1.39 11.81
N GLY A 101 7.42 1.61 10.99
CA GLY A 101 7.45 2.57 9.88
C GLY A 101 7.77 4.01 10.29
N PRO A 102 6.98 4.62 11.21
CA PRO A 102 7.25 5.98 11.67
C PRO A 102 8.62 6.12 12.36
N GLN A 103 9.05 5.11 13.13
CA GLN A 103 10.36 5.12 13.79
C GLN A 103 11.52 5.08 12.80
N LEU A 104 11.43 4.21 11.80
CA LEU A 104 12.43 4.14 10.72
C LEU A 104 12.45 5.44 9.91
N GLY A 105 11.29 5.95 9.54
CA GLY A 105 11.17 7.22 8.81
C GLY A 105 11.79 8.38 9.58
N ALA A 106 11.50 8.52 10.87
CA ALA A 106 12.04 9.56 11.72
C ALA A 106 13.56 9.45 11.88
N ARG A 107 14.10 8.24 12.11
CA ARG A 107 15.56 8.01 12.21
C ARG A 107 16.28 8.35 10.91
N LEU A 108 15.74 7.94 9.77
CA LEU A 108 16.31 8.24 8.46
C LEU A 108 16.28 9.73 8.16
N ALA A 109 15.19 10.42 8.51
CA ALA A 109 15.11 11.86 8.36
C ALA A 109 16.13 12.59 9.26
N GLN A 110 16.28 12.17 10.53
CA GLN A 110 17.27 12.75 11.44
C GLN A 110 18.70 12.59 10.91
N SER A 111 19.05 11.42 10.35
CA SER A 111 20.39 11.19 9.77
C SER A 111 20.62 11.93 8.46
N ASN A 112 19.58 12.43 7.78
CA ASN A 112 19.63 13.14 6.51
C ASN A 112 19.16 14.59 6.63
N ASN A 113 19.49 15.30 7.70
CA ASN A 113 19.16 16.71 7.91
C ASN A 113 17.66 17.05 7.75
N GLY A 114 16.77 16.14 8.15
CA GLY A 114 15.31 16.32 8.04
C GLY A 114 14.70 15.85 6.71
N ASP A 115 15.50 15.30 5.78
CA ASP A 115 15.01 14.84 4.49
C ASP A 115 14.48 13.39 4.56
N TYR A 116 13.21 13.21 4.26
CA TYR A 116 12.51 11.91 4.22
C TYR A 116 12.73 11.10 2.93
N SER A 117 13.50 11.59 1.97
CA SER A 117 13.63 10.93 0.66
C SER A 117 14.18 9.52 0.75
N MET A 118 15.15 9.29 1.64
CA MET A 118 15.69 7.96 1.87
C MET A 118 14.59 6.99 2.35
N ALA A 119 13.72 7.45 3.24
CA ALA A 119 12.57 6.66 3.68
C ALA A 119 11.63 6.32 2.52
N PHE A 120 11.34 7.28 1.65
CA PHE A 120 10.49 7.05 0.47
C PHE A 120 11.11 6.02 -0.49
N TYR A 121 12.40 6.10 -0.77
CA TYR A 121 13.09 5.12 -1.62
C TYR A 121 13.06 3.70 -1.04
N ILE A 122 13.22 3.55 0.27
CA ILE A 122 13.13 2.26 0.95
C ILE A 122 11.70 1.69 0.79
N VAL A 123 10.67 2.50 1.01
CA VAL A 123 9.27 2.05 0.88
C VAL A 123 8.92 1.73 -0.59
N ILE A 124 9.46 2.48 -1.56
CA ILE A 124 9.35 2.13 -2.99
C ILE A 124 9.95 0.75 -3.24
N GLY A 125 11.15 0.49 -2.73
CA GLY A 125 11.79 -0.83 -2.84
C GLY A 125 10.93 -1.95 -2.23
N MET A 126 10.33 -1.72 -1.06
CA MET A 126 9.41 -2.67 -0.42
C MET A 126 8.13 -2.88 -1.24
N ALA A 127 7.57 -1.84 -1.85
CA ALA A 127 6.41 -1.95 -2.72
C ALA A 127 6.72 -2.76 -3.98
N LEU A 128 7.89 -2.56 -4.59
CA LEU A 128 8.36 -3.36 -5.73
C LEU A 128 8.57 -4.83 -5.35
N LEU A 129 9.14 -5.09 -4.17
CA LEU A 129 9.24 -6.45 -3.64
C LEU A 129 7.85 -7.08 -3.46
N GLY A 130 6.88 -6.33 -2.96
CA GLY A 130 5.49 -6.76 -2.85
C GLY A 130 4.90 -7.17 -4.20
N ILE A 131 5.17 -6.40 -5.26
CA ILE A 131 4.76 -6.74 -6.64
C ILE A 131 5.38 -8.06 -7.09
N VAL A 132 6.69 -8.24 -6.89
CA VAL A 132 7.41 -9.47 -7.28
C VAL A 132 6.84 -10.69 -6.55
N LEU A 133 6.62 -10.60 -5.24
CA LEU A 133 6.04 -11.67 -4.45
C LEU A 133 4.62 -12.02 -4.91
N GLN A 134 3.83 -11.01 -5.25
CA GLN A 134 2.47 -11.21 -5.74
C GLN A 134 2.45 -11.88 -7.12
N LEU A 135 3.34 -11.48 -8.03
CA LEU A 135 3.50 -12.12 -9.35
C LEU A 135 3.94 -13.58 -9.20
N PHE A 136 4.87 -13.86 -8.28
CA PHE A 136 5.31 -15.23 -7.99
C PHE A 136 4.16 -16.09 -7.45
N TYR A 137 3.34 -15.55 -6.56
CA TYR A 137 2.16 -16.24 -6.04
C TYR A 137 1.17 -16.57 -7.14
N ILE A 138 0.83 -15.61 -8.02
CA ILE A 138 -0.08 -15.81 -9.16
C ILE A 138 0.46 -16.89 -10.11
N SER A 139 1.77 -16.87 -10.38
CA SER A 139 2.43 -17.84 -11.26
C SER A 139 2.33 -19.27 -10.73
N LYS A 140 2.44 -19.45 -9.41
CA LYS A 140 2.28 -20.78 -8.77
C LYS A 140 0.82 -21.21 -8.70
N SER A 141 -0.09 -20.30 -8.38
CA SER A 141 -1.51 -20.62 -8.26
C SER A 141 -2.15 -21.05 -9.58
N LYS A 142 -1.61 -20.63 -10.72
CA LYS A 142 -2.07 -21.07 -12.06
C LYS A 142 -1.59 -22.48 -12.44
N LYS A 143 -0.65 -23.06 -11.70
CA LYS A 143 -0.05 -24.38 -11.98
C LYS A 143 -0.60 -25.49 -11.07
N ALA A 144 -1.37 -25.14 -10.06
CA ALA A 144 -2.07 -26.05 -9.15
C ALA A 144 -3.56 -26.14 -9.50
#